data_f53a43c30c56ba60e35bd0201009ad73
#
_entry.id   f53a43c30c56ba60e35bd0201009ad73
#
_cell.length_a   1.000
_cell.length_b   1.000
_cell.length_c   1.000
_cell.angle_alpha   90.00
_cell.angle_beta   90.00
_cell.angle_gamma   90.00
#
_symmetry.space_group_name_H-M   'P 1'
#
loop_
_entity.id
_entity.type
_entity.pdbx_description
1 polymer ?
#
loop_
_entity_poly.entity_id
_entity_poly.type
_entity_poly.pdbx_seq_one_letter_code
_entity_poly.pdbx_strand_id
1 'polypeptide(L)'
;MDDVYIIHQDKQILVDALNKFMRQAENLDMFVNTKKTQIIKLSHGFTYLQTRYKVTDGRIKYAGSNKTFVRERRRLKKFRVLLDNGRLTRKMIRDMYLSWRGNVLRNANRAQNLRYTDALYMKLFLYG
;
A
#
# COMPACT_ATOMS: atom_id res chain seq x y z
N MET A 1 4.35 -13.06 8.04
CA MET A 1 3.64 -11.76 8.21
C MET A 1 4.19 -11.17 9.48
N ASP A 2 4.93 -10.08 9.38
CA ASP A 2 5.84 -9.60 10.42
C ASP A 2 5.38 -8.28 11.05
N ASP A 3 4.20 -7.77 10.65
CA ASP A 3 3.65 -6.53 11.16
C ASP A 3 2.67 -6.80 12.31
N VAL A 4 2.90 -6.18 13.48
CA VAL A 4 2.06 -6.27 14.68
C VAL A 4 1.43 -4.90 14.93
N TYR A 5 0.14 -4.87 15.25
CA TYR A 5 -0.62 -3.66 15.57
C TYR A 5 -1.34 -3.83 16.89
N ILE A 6 -1.21 -2.84 17.75
CA ILE A 6 -1.94 -2.74 19.01
C ILE A 6 -2.63 -1.38 19.01
N ILE A 7 -3.93 -1.37 19.34
CA ILE A 7 -4.72 -0.14 19.43
C ILE A 7 -5.28 -0.04 20.83
N HIS A 8 -5.03 1.10 21.48
CA HIS A 8 -5.58 1.41 22.80
C HIS A 8 -5.79 2.92 22.96
N GLN A 9 -6.71 3.31 23.84
CA GLN A 9 -6.98 4.72 24.14
C GLN A 9 -5.89 5.35 24.99
N ASP A 10 -5.36 4.59 25.94
CA ASP A 10 -4.29 5.01 26.85
C ASP A 10 -2.93 4.74 26.22
N LYS A 11 -2.13 5.81 26.06
CA LYS A 11 -0.78 5.73 25.53
C LYS A 11 0.16 4.93 26.43
N GLN A 12 -0.01 5.00 27.78
CA GLN A 12 0.87 4.29 28.70
C GLN A 12 0.75 2.78 28.52
N ILE A 13 -0.48 2.28 28.32
CA ILE A 13 -0.72 0.87 28.04
C ILE A 13 -0.04 0.44 26.73
N LEU A 14 -0.02 1.29 25.71
CA LEU A 14 0.70 1.00 24.46
C LEU A 14 2.23 0.95 24.67
N VAL A 15 2.77 1.83 25.50
CA VAL A 15 4.21 1.83 25.85
C VAL A 15 4.56 0.55 26.61
N ASP A 16 3.75 0.16 27.58
CA ASP A 16 3.98 -1.05 28.36
C ASP A 16 3.86 -2.32 27.51
N ALA A 17 2.86 -2.36 26.61
CA ALA A 17 2.69 -3.46 25.67
C ALA A 17 3.89 -3.56 24.70
N LEU A 18 4.38 -2.44 24.19
CA LEU A 18 5.57 -2.41 23.33
C LEU A 18 6.80 -2.94 24.07
N ASN A 19 7.04 -2.47 25.30
CA ASN A 19 8.17 -2.92 26.11
C ASN A 19 8.11 -4.43 26.40
N LYS A 20 6.92 -4.95 26.73
CA LYS A 20 6.71 -6.39 26.90
C LYS A 20 6.97 -7.17 25.62
N PHE A 21 6.46 -6.67 24.48
CA PHE A 21 6.67 -7.28 23.19
C PHE A 21 8.16 -7.33 22.82
N MET A 22 8.90 -6.23 23.04
CA MET A 22 10.34 -6.19 22.74
C MET A 22 11.13 -7.20 23.58
N ARG A 23 10.83 -7.32 24.88
CA ARG A 23 11.46 -8.31 25.77
C ARG A 23 11.16 -9.75 25.31
N GLN A 24 9.91 -10.03 24.92
CA GLN A 24 9.54 -11.37 24.44
C GLN A 24 10.23 -11.69 23.10
N ALA A 25 10.31 -10.73 22.20
CA ALA A 25 11.02 -10.91 20.93
C ALA A 25 12.51 -11.21 21.17
N GLU A 26 13.16 -10.46 22.07
CA GLU A 26 14.56 -10.69 22.46
C GLU A 26 14.78 -12.09 23.05
N ASN A 27 13.88 -12.55 23.93
CA ASN A 27 13.93 -13.92 24.49
C ASN A 27 13.78 -15.02 23.42
N LEU A 28 13.23 -14.71 22.26
CA LEU A 28 13.05 -15.61 21.13
C LEU A 28 14.09 -15.39 20.02
N ASP A 29 15.17 -14.66 20.30
CA ASP A 29 16.20 -14.26 19.33
C ASP A 29 15.62 -13.52 18.09
N MET A 30 14.51 -12.80 18.27
CA MET A 30 13.86 -12.03 17.23
C MET A 30 14.22 -10.54 17.32
N PHE A 31 14.54 -9.91 16.21
CA PHE A 31 14.87 -8.49 16.17
C PHE A 31 13.66 -7.62 15.78
N VAL A 32 13.27 -6.70 16.66
CA VAL A 32 12.25 -5.71 16.37
C VAL A 32 12.88 -4.52 15.64
N ASN A 33 12.32 -4.14 14.50
CA ASN A 33 12.80 -2.98 13.75
C ASN A 33 12.34 -1.67 14.42
N THR A 34 13.16 -1.14 15.32
CA THR A 34 12.86 0.07 16.10
C THR A 34 12.66 1.32 15.22
N LYS A 35 13.26 1.40 14.02
CA LYS A 35 13.08 2.51 13.09
C LYS A 35 11.68 2.53 12.46
N LYS A 36 11.00 1.37 12.42
CA LYS A 36 9.63 1.25 11.89
C LYS A 36 8.58 1.15 13.00
N THR A 37 8.99 0.85 14.23
CA THR A 37 8.10 0.72 15.37
C THR A 37 7.78 2.10 15.94
N GLN A 38 6.50 2.45 16.00
CA GLN A 38 6.08 3.79 16.45
C GLN A 38 4.70 3.76 17.08
N ILE A 39 4.50 4.59 18.09
CA ILE A 39 3.19 4.86 18.68
C ILE A 39 2.66 6.15 18.04
N ILE A 40 1.52 6.08 17.37
CA ILE A 40 0.93 7.20 16.65
C ILE A 40 -0.52 7.44 17.04
N LYS A 41 -0.99 8.69 16.94
CA LYS A 41 -2.41 8.99 17.05
C LYS A 41 -3.13 8.58 15.76
N LEU A 42 -4.29 7.93 15.87
CA LEU A 42 -5.10 7.51 14.72
C LEU A 42 -5.53 8.71 13.84
N SER A 43 -5.65 9.91 14.42
CA SER A 43 -5.92 11.16 13.68
C SER A 43 -4.78 11.57 12.73
N HIS A 44 -3.53 11.19 13.00
CA HIS A 44 -2.41 11.43 12.09
C HIS A 44 -2.39 10.45 10.91
N GLY A 45 -3.09 9.31 11.08
CA GLY A 45 -3.19 8.26 10.08
C GLY A 45 -1.94 7.38 10.02
N PHE A 46 -2.16 6.14 9.63
CA PHE A 46 -1.13 5.12 9.47
C PHE A 46 -1.36 4.32 8.18
N THR A 47 -0.35 3.62 7.72
CA THR A 47 -0.44 2.77 6.54
C THR A 47 -0.31 1.31 6.97
N TYR A 48 -1.29 0.50 6.59
CA TYR A 48 -1.32 -0.94 6.82
C TYR A 48 -1.71 -1.67 5.53
N LEU A 49 -0.95 -2.69 5.17
CA LEU A 49 -1.16 -3.47 3.93
C LEU A 49 -1.43 -2.57 2.70
N GLN A 50 -0.58 -1.55 2.52
CA GLN A 50 -0.65 -0.57 1.42
C GLN A 50 -1.89 0.36 1.45
N THR A 51 -2.73 0.26 2.47
CA THR A 51 -3.88 1.12 2.69
C THR A 51 -3.57 2.13 3.78
N ARG A 52 -3.80 3.41 3.53
CA ARG A 52 -3.68 4.46 4.53
C ARG A 52 -5.00 4.64 5.24
N TYR A 53 -4.97 4.54 6.56
CA TYR A 53 -6.11 4.75 7.45
C TYR A 53 -5.93 6.05 8.23
N LYS A 54 -7.02 6.76 8.46
CA LYS A 54 -7.06 7.95 9.30
C LYS A 54 -8.42 8.04 9.97
N VAL A 55 -8.46 8.39 11.25
CA VAL A 55 -9.70 8.71 11.96
C VAL A 55 -9.89 10.22 11.93
N THR A 56 -11.04 10.68 11.44
CA THR A 56 -11.43 12.08 11.41
C THR A 56 -12.90 12.17 11.79
N ASP A 57 -13.23 12.98 12.79
CA ASP A 57 -14.61 13.19 13.29
C ASP A 57 -15.30 11.85 13.64
N GLY A 58 -14.60 10.96 14.34
CA GLY A 58 -15.10 9.65 14.74
C GLY A 58 -15.30 8.65 13.59
N ARG A 59 -14.96 9.03 12.36
CA ARG A 59 -15.11 8.17 11.16
C ARG A 59 -13.75 7.69 10.67
N ILE A 60 -13.69 6.44 10.26
CA ILE A 60 -12.51 5.86 9.63
C ILE A 60 -12.53 6.21 8.14
N LYS A 61 -11.51 6.97 7.70
CA LYS A 61 -11.23 7.20 6.28
C LYS A 61 -10.06 6.33 5.87
N TYR A 62 -10.18 5.66 4.74
CA TYR A 62 -9.10 4.85 4.18
C TYR A 62 -8.89 5.17 2.71
N ALA A 63 -7.67 5.06 2.25
CA ALA A 63 -7.30 5.29 0.85
C ALA A 63 -6.09 4.43 0.48
N GLY A 64 -6.06 3.93 -0.75
CA GLY A 64 -4.87 3.29 -1.29
C GLY A 64 -3.65 4.22 -1.22
N SER A 65 -2.48 3.67 -0.98
CA SER A 65 -1.24 4.44 -0.93
C SER A 65 -0.92 5.06 -2.29
N ASN A 66 -0.46 6.33 -2.33
CA ASN A 66 0.06 6.94 -3.57
C ASN A 66 1.20 6.11 -4.19
N LYS A 67 1.97 5.41 -3.35
CA LYS A 67 3.05 4.52 -3.79
C LYS A 67 2.55 3.41 -4.72
N THR A 68 1.34 2.90 -4.51
CA THR A 68 0.72 1.87 -5.36
C THR A 68 0.55 2.37 -6.79
N PHE A 69 0.03 3.59 -6.96
CA PHE A 69 -0.16 4.18 -8.30
C PHE A 69 1.17 4.53 -8.99
N VAL A 70 2.14 5.07 -8.23
CA VAL A 70 3.48 5.37 -8.76
C VAL A 70 4.16 4.08 -9.22
N ARG A 71 4.08 3.01 -8.42
CA ARG A 71 4.64 1.69 -8.75
C ARG A 71 4.00 1.13 -10.02
N GLU A 72 2.67 1.21 -10.14
CA GLU A 72 1.97 0.73 -11.31
C GLU A 72 2.35 1.50 -12.58
N ARG A 73 2.40 2.82 -12.53
CA ARG A 73 2.85 3.61 -13.68
C ARG A 73 4.27 3.27 -14.13
N ARG A 74 5.18 2.97 -13.19
CA ARG A 74 6.53 2.47 -13.53
C ARG A 74 6.47 1.08 -14.15
N ARG A 75 5.59 0.20 -13.66
CA ARG A 75 5.38 -1.14 -14.19
C ARG A 75 4.84 -1.09 -15.62
N LEU A 76 3.85 -0.24 -15.91
CA LEU A 76 3.31 -0.05 -17.27
C LEU A 76 4.39 0.40 -18.26
N LYS A 77 5.25 1.35 -17.87
CA LYS A 77 6.39 1.76 -18.73
C LYS A 77 7.34 0.60 -19.02
N LYS A 78 7.64 -0.24 -18.01
CA LYS A 78 8.44 -1.45 -18.19
C LYS A 78 7.74 -2.47 -19.10
N PHE A 79 6.43 -2.62 -18.98
CA PHE A 79 5.66 -3.51 -19.85
C PHE A 79 5.70 -3.07 -21.31
N ARG A 80 5.73 -1.77 -21.59
CA ARG A 80 5.91 -1.28 -22.96
C ARG A 80 7.22 -1.79 -23.55
N VAL A 81 8.33 -1.63 -22.84
CA VAL A 81 9.64 -2.13 -23.28
C VAL A 81 9.62 -3.65 -23.51
N LEU A 82 8.96 -4.41 -22.61
CA LEU A 82 8.87 -5.86 -22.75
C LEU A 82 7.96 -6.27 -23.92
N LEU A 83 6.93 -5.50 -24.23
CA LEU A 83 6.09 -5.69 -25.42
C LEU A 83 6.89 -5.46 -26.70
N ASP A 84 7.64 -4.34 -26.78
CA ASP A 84 8.45 -3.99 -27.93
C ASP A 84 9.56 -5.03 -28.21
N ASN A 85 10.06 -5.67 -27.15
CA ASN A 85 11.03 -6.76 -27.21
C ASN A 85 10.39 -8.17 -27.40
N GLY A 86 9.08 -8.25 -27.62
CA GLY A 86 8.36 -9.51 -27.83
C GLY A 86 8.26 -10.44 -26.60
N ARG A 87 8.65 -9.93 -25.40
CA ARG A 87 8.63 -10.73 -24.14
C ARG A 87 7.27 -10.78 -23.47
N LEU A 88 6.38 -9.84 -23.79
CA LEU A 88 4.98 -9.82 -23.32
C LEU A 88 4.05 -9.58 -24.51
N THR A 89 2.83 -10.11 -24.41
CA THR A 89 1.76 -9.82 -25.37
C THR A 89 0.83 -8.74 -24.83
N ARG A 90 0.13 -8.04 -25.73
CA ARG A 90 -0.90 -7.05 -25.34
C ARG A 90 -1.99 -7.67 -24.46
N LYS A 91 -2.37 -8.93 -24.70
CA LYS A 91 -3.33 -9.67 -23.87
C LYS A 91 -2.83 -9.84 -22.44
N MET A 92 -1.59 -10.30 -22.25
CA MET A 92 -1.00 -10.47 -20.90
C MET A 92 -0.96 -9.14 -20.14
N ILE A 93 -0.55 -8.07 -20.80
CA ILE A 93 -0.50 -6.73 -20.19
C ILE A 93 -1.89 -6.27 -19.77
N ARG A 94 -2.89 -6.45 -20.63
CA ARG A 94 -4.28 -6.11 -20.32
C ARG A 94 -4.78 -6.89 -19.11
N ASP A 95 -4.57 -8.19 -19.05
CA ASP A 95 -5.07 -9.05 -17.98
C ASP A 95 -4.42 -8.67 -16.64
N MET A 96 -3.10 -8.42 -16.63
CA MET A 96 -2.37 -7.93 -15.44
C MET A 96 -2.85 -6.55 -14.99
N TYR A 97 -3.10 -5.64 -15.94
CA TYR A 97 -3.58 -4.29 -15.64
C TYR A 97 -5.01 -4.31 -15.08
N LEU A 98 -5.92 -5.07 -15.68
CA LEU A 98 -7.30 -5.19 -15.21
C LEU A 98 -7.40 -5.82 -13.82
N SER A 99 -6.57 -6.83 -13.53
CA SER A 99 -6.46 -7.43 -12.20
C SER A 99 -6.03 -6.39 -11.15
N TRP A 100 -4.97 -5.63 -11.43
CA TRP A 100 -4.52 -4.56 -10.54
C TRP A 100 -5.61 -3.48 -10.37
N ARG A 101 -6.22 -3.04 -11.46
CA ARG A 101 -7.29 -2.02 -11.46
C ARG A 101 -8.49 -2.44 -10.63
N GLY A 102 -8.92 -3.70 -10.74
CA GLY A 102 -10.01 -4.26 -9.95
C GLY A 102 -9.71 -4.27 -8.44
N ASN A 103 -8.48 -4.58 -8.06
CA ASN A 103 -8.05 -4.52 -6.65
C ASN A 103 -8.04 -3.07 -6.12
N VAL A 104 -7.58 -2.12 -6.92
CA VAL A 104 -7.56 -0.71 -6.56
C VAL A 104 -8.97 -0.13 -6.42
N LEU A 105 -9.88 -0.47 -7.32
CA LEU A 105 -11.28 -0.01 -7.25
C LEU A 105 -11.99 -0.45 -5.96
N ARG A 106 -11.71 -1.66 -5.48
CA ARG A 106 -12.26 -2.15 -4.21
C ARG A 106 -11.76 -1.38 -2.99
N ASN A 107 -10.56 -0.81 -3.06
CA ASN A 107 -9.84 -0.27 -1.92
C ASN A 107 -9.61 1.25 -1.98
N ALA A 108 -10.10 1.96 -3.00
CA ALA A 108 -9.62 3.31 -3.25
C ALA A 108 -10.70 4.36 -3.47
N ASN A 109 -10.70 5.35 -2.58
CA ASN A 109 -11.33 6.65 -2.78
C ASN A 109 -10.41 7.62 -3.58
N ARG A 110 -9.74 7.13 -4.66
CA ARG A 110 -8.75 7.93 -5.43
C ARG A 110 -8.98 7.90 -6.92
N ALA A 111 -10.17 8.31 -7.33
CA ALA A 111 -10.57 8.40 -8.73
C ALA A 111 -9.54 9.16 -9.60
N GLN A 112 -8.93 10.24 -9.09
CA GLN A 112 -7.96 11.04 -9.85
C GLN A 112 -6.68 10.25 -10.17
N ASN A 113 -6.05 9.60 -9.19
CA ASN A 113 -4.83 8.81 -9.43
C ASN A 113 -5.10 7.61 -10.36
N LEU A 114 -6.29 7.03 -10.26
CA LEU A 114 -6.72 5.96 -11.15
C LEU A 114 -6.88 6.48 -12.58
N ARG A 115 -7.55 7.62 -12.79
CA ARG A 115 -7.69 8.28 -14.10
C ARG A 115 -6.34 8.53 -14.77
N TYR A 116 -5.35 9.05 -14.02
CA TYR A 116 -3.99 9.24 -14.56
C TYR A 116 -3.32 7.93 -14.97
N THR A 117 -3.54 6.86 -14.23
CA THR A 117 -2.96 5.55 -14.54
C THR A 117 -3.68 4.90 -15.71
N ASP A 118 -5.02 5.01 -15.79
CA ASP A 118 -5.83 4.58 -16.93
C ASP A 118 -5.40 5.34 -18.22
N ALA A 119 -5.23 6.65 -18.15
CA ALA A 119 -4.77 7.46 -19.29
C ALA A 119 -3.37 7.04 -19.78
N LEU A 120 -2.45 6.75 -18.85
CA LEU A 120 -1.12 6.24 -19.22
C LEU A 120 -1.21 4.86 -19.88
N TYR A 121 -2.04 3.96 -19.36
CA TYR A 121 -2.27 2.65 -19.95
C TYR A 121 -2.81 2.78 -21.39
N MET A 122 -3.83 3.60 -21.60
CA MET A 122 -4.40 3.85 -22.93
C MET A 122 -3.35 4.40 -23.89
N LYS A 123 -2.58 5.41 -23.45
CA LYS A 123 -1.51 6.00 -24.25
C LYS A 123 -0.45 4.97 -24.68
N LEU A 124 -0.05 4.08 -23.78
CA LEU A 124 1.04 3.13 -24.06
C LEU A 124 0.61 1.92 -24.89
N PHE A 125 -0.66 1.49 -24.79
CA PHE A 125 -1.07 0.20 -25.32
C PHE A 125 -2.27 0.22 -26.28
N LEU A 126 -3.04 1.32 -26.32
CA LEU A 126 -4.18 1.44 -27.22
C LEU A 126 -3.94 2.44 -28.35
N TYR A 127 -3.20 3.53 -28.08
CA TYR A 127 -2.96 4.62 -29.02
C TYR A 127 -1.49 4.73 -29.47
N GLY A 128 -0.62 3.84 -28.99
CA GLY A 128 0.81 3.81 -29.32
C GLY A 128 1.22 2.62 -30.17
#